data_1c37dd18c5bcb120bb29cc18f9049bbd
#
_entry.id   1c37dd18c5bcb120bb29cc18f9049bbd
#
_cell.length_a   1.000
_cell.length_b   1.000
_cell.length_c   1.000
_cell.angle_alpha   90.00
_cell.angle_beta   90.00
_cell.angle_gamma   90.00
#
_symmetry.space_group_name_H-M   'P 1'
#
loop_
_entity.id
_entity.type
_entity.pdbx_description
1 polymer ?
#
loop_
_entity_poly.entity_id
_entity_poly.type
_entity_poly.pdbx_seq_one_letter_code
_entity_poly.pdbx_strand_id
1 'polypeptide(L)'
;VTAGVLVDFRRYRRSPAAATSAGAAGPGPAHPCTAPGLRQKWPKSRHSWYQGDWTRSPYEEDTVPHYTDFNENGAYSWVKSPSFADQPAQVGPLANVLAMVAAGHEGTTRYLKLAMDRIGAITGSAVPLTALHSSLGRHAARCVRTQVLYDMLLENYDALIANIVGGDYTSFNPPVFPKGEQMGFGFHEAPRGILSHWIVIDNGKIKNYQAVVPSTWNAGPRNQDDARGPYEAALIGNPVLDEERPLEVLRTVHSFDPCLACAIHLHDNQRQRVIRVSTV
;
A
#
# COMPACT_ATOMS: atom_id res chain seq x y z
N VAL A 1 14.65 -2.08 1.17
CA VAL A 1 14.12 -2.14 2.56
C VAL A 1 12.64 -2.43 2.47
N THR A 2 12.21 -3.59 2.95
CA THR A 2 10.79 -3.96 3.02
C THR A 2 10.27 -3.35 4.31
N ALA A 3 9.70 -2.16 4.24
CA ALA A 3 9.00 -1.58 5.36
C ALA A 3 7.58 -2.17 5.38
N GLY A 4 7.42 -3.28 6.09
CA GLY A 4 6.10 -3.73 6.47
C GLY A 4 5.50 -2.72 7.44
N VAL A 5 4.41 -2.07 7.06
CA VAL A 5 3.61 -1.33 8.03
C VAL A 5 2.98 -2.38 8.96
N LEU A 6 3.49 -2.47 10.17
CA LEU A 6 2.95 -3.32 11.22
C LEU A 6 1.59 -2.72 11.63
N VAL A 7 0.53 -3.19 10.99
CA VAL A 7 -0.83 -2.93 11.46
C VAL A 7 -1.11 -3.99 12.53
N ASP A 8 -1.12 -3.58 13.79
CA ASP A 8 -1.47 -4.46 14.90
C ASP A 8 -2.97 -4.78 14.88
N PHE A 9 -3.31 -5.81 14.13
CA PHE A 9 -4.69 -6.31 14.04
C PHE A 9 -5.26 -6.81 15.38
N ARG A 10 -4.48 -7.03 16.41
CA ARG A 10 -4.99 -7.40 17.74
C ARG A 10 -5.83 -6.30 18.38
N ARG A 11 -5.62 -5.05 18.01
CA ARG A 11 -6.45 -3.92 18.47
C ARG A 11 -7.78 -3.82 17.74
N TYR A 12 -7.93 -4.44 16.57
CA TYR A 12 -9.21 -4.48 15.84
C TYR A 12 -10.22 -5.46 16.45
N ARG A 13 -9.82 -6.39 17.31
CA ARG A 13 -10.71 -7.28 18.08
C ARG A 13 -11.41 -6.62 19.25
N ARG A 14 -11.25 -5.32 19.48
CA ARG A 14 -11.99 -4.63 20.53
C ARG A 14 -13.31 -4.10 19.98
N SER A 15 -14.34 -4.87 20.30
CA SER A 15 -15.74 -4.53 20.55
C SER A 15 -16.37 -3.41 19.72
N PRO A 16 -17.52 -3.65 19.06
CA PRO A 16 -18.34 -2.62 18.43
C PRO A 16 -18.80 -1.50 19.40
N ALA A 17 -18.73 -1.73 20.72
CA ALA A 17 -19.14 -0.77 21.74
C ALA A 17 -18.22 0.44 21.92
N ALA A 18 -17.06 0.51 21.25
CA ALA A 18 -16.14 1.64 21.39
C ALA A 18 -16.39 2.80 20.39
N ALA A 19 -17.38 2.66 19.51
CA ALA A 19 -17.74 3.70 18.53
C ALA A 19 -18.73 4.74 19.05
N THR A 20 -19.25 4.59 20.27
CA THR A 20 -20.35 5.44 20.78
C THR A 20 -19.95 6.52 21.78
N SER A 21 -18.67 6.79 22.00
CA SER A 21 -18.22 7.89 22.88
C SER A 21 -17.13 8.74 22.24
N ALA A 22 -17.42 9.39 21.13
CA ALA A 22 -16.66 10.55 20.67
C ALA A 22 -17.15 11.81 21.39
N GLY A 23 -17.17 11.79 22.73
CA GLY A 23 -17.15 12.97 23.56
C GLY A 23 -15.71 13.47 23.62
N ALA A 24 -15.52 14.79 23.43
CA ALA A 24 -14.29 15.57 23.53
C ALA A 24 -13.12 14.83 24.22
N ALA A 25 -12.37 14.05 23.48
CA ALA A 25 -11.17 13.42 23.96
C ALA A 25 -10.06 14.44 23.81
N GLY A 26 -9.49 14.85 24.95
CA GLY A 26 -8.14 15.40 25.00
C GLY A 26 -7.16 14.48 24.27
N PRO A 27 -5.89 14.85 24.05
CA PRO A 27 -4.96 14.09 23.25
C PRO A 27 -4.85 12.67 23.79
N GLY A 28 -5.62 11.77 23.16
CA GLY A 28 -5.56 10.35 23.45
C GLY A 28 -4.16 9.81 23.15
N PRO A 29 -3.79 8.62 23.66
CA PRO A 29 -2.50 8.03 23.40
C PRO A 29 -2.26 8.04 21.91
N ALA A 30 -1.10 8.59 21.50
CA ALA A 30 -0.71 8.78 20.11
C ALA A 30 -1.11 7.58 19.26
N HIS A 31 -2.01 7.82 18.29
CA HIS A 31 -2.45 6.78 17.35
C HIS A 31 -1.20 6.16 16.72
N PRO A 32 -1.13 4.84 16.46
CA PRO A 32 0.06 4.22 15.86
C PRO A 32 0.54 4.92 14.60
N CYS A 33 -0.36 5.60 13.88
CA CYS A 33 -0.03 6.44 12.72
C CYS A 33 0.56 7.81 13.08
N THR A 34 0.54 8.20 14.35
CA THR A 34 1.22 9.39 14.89
C THR A 34 2.52 9.03 15.62
N ALA A 35 2.87 7.74 15.67
CA ALA A 35 4.16 7.32 16.19
C ALA A 35 5.29 8.04 15.42
N PRO A 36 6.37 8.48 16.10
CA PRO A 36 7.43 9.28 15.48
C PRO A 36 8.09 8.69 14.23
N GLY A 37 7.93 7.38 13.98
CA GLY A 37 8.43 6.69 12.78
C GLY A 37 7.44 6.60 11.63
N LEU A 38 6.18 6.97 11.82
CA LEU A 38 5.10 6.89 10.82
C LEU A 38 4.74 8.26 10.24
N ARG A 39 5.71 9.15 10.12
CA ARG A 39 5.49 10.36 9.32
C ARG A 39 5.37 9.91 7.88
N GLN A 40 4.14 9.73 7.40
CA GLN A 40 3.87 9.82 5.96
C GLN A 40 4.20 11.25 5.56
N LYS A 41 5.41 11.45 5.15
CA LYS A 41 5.80 12.64 4.44
C LYS A 41 5.49 12.39 2.96
N TRP A 42 4.99 13.38 2.29
CA TRP A 42 5.02 13.45 0.85
C TRP A 42 6.40 13.99 0.44
N PRO A 43 7.41 13.16 0.23
CA PRO A 43 8.69 13.71 -0.16
C PRO A 43 8.51 14.34 -1.53
N LYS A 44 9.04 15.53 -1.66
CA LYS A 44 9.33 16.13 -2.94
C LYS A 44 10.27 15.21 -3.68
N SER A 45 9.73 14.41 -4.55
CA SER A 45 10.60 13.81 -5.53
C SER A 45 10.70 14.77 -6.69
N ARG A 46 11.92 15.21 -7.03
CA ARG A 46 12.17 15.95 -8.28
C ARG A 46 11.76 15.15 -9.51
N HIS A 47 11.51 13.88 -9.33
CA HIS A 47 11.11 12.93 -10.36
C HIS A 47 9.58 12.85 -10.55
N SER A 48 8.80 13.49 -9.71
CA SER A 48 7.36 13.60 -9.85
C SER A 48 6.94 14.99 -10.34
N TRP A 49 5.94 15.04 -11.21
CA TRP A 49 5.30 16.32 -11.58
C TRP A 49 4.42 16.91 -10.48
N TYR A 50 4.12 16.15 -9.42
CA TYR A 50 3.52 16.69 -8.22
C TYR A 50 4.57 17.41 -7.38
N GLN A 51 4.61 18.73 -7.52
CA GLN A 51 5.49 19.58 -6.76
C GLN A 51 4.74 20.11 -5.55
N GLY A 52 5.20 19.78 -4.38
CA GLY A 52 4.70 20.29 -3.12
C GLY A 52 5.83 20.48 -2.12
N ASP A 53 5.59 21.12 -1.02
CA ASP A 53 6.50 21.11 0.10
C ASP A 53 6.41 19.74 0.78
N TRP A 54 7.45 18.93 0.65
CA TRP A 54 7.53 17.58 1.19
C TRP A 54 7.49 17.53 2.75
N THR A 55 7.52 18.70 3.40
CA THR A 55 7.30 18.81 4.83
C THR A 55 5.81 18.84 5.20
N ARG A 56 4.92 19.02 4.23
CA ARG A 56 3.48 19.13 4.47
C ARG A 56 2.86 17.77 4.79
N SER A 57 1.91 17.86 5.70
CA SER A 57 1.00 16.75 6.04
C SER A 57 -0.01 16.53 4.91
N PRO A 58 -0.50 15.28 4.71
CA PRO A 58 -1.64 15.03 3.81
C PRO A 58 -2.92 15.84 4.13
N TYR A 59 -2.99 16.45 5.31
CA TYR A 59 -4.10 17.34 5.68
C TYR A 59 -4.05 18.73 5.05
N GLU A 60 -2.89 19.16 4.57
CA GLU A 60 -2.62 20.54 4.19
C GLU A 60 -2.31 20.72 2.71
N GLU A 61 -2.21 19.63 1.95
CA GLU A 61 -1.65 19.67 0.62
C GLU A 61 -2.69 19.79 -0.48
N ASP A 62 -2.43 20.73 -1.39
CA ASP A 62 -3.05 20.77 -2.70
C ASP A 62 -2.32 19.80 -3.65
N THR A 63 -3.06 19.06 -4.48
CA THR A 63 -2.56 17.99 -5.32
C THR A 63 -2.61 18.33 -6.81
N VAL A 64 -2.16 19.52 -7.18
CA VAL A 64 -2.10 19.94 -8.57
C VAL A 64 -0.75 19.55 -9.17
N PRO A 65 -0.72 18.70 -10.22
CA PRO A 65 0.53 18.39 -10.90
C PRO A 65 0.95 19.54 -11.81
N HIS A 66 2.25 19.81 -11.86
CA HIS A 66 2.87 20.74 -12.81
C HIS A 66 3.63 19.92 -13.86
N TYR A 67 2.96 19.61 -14.95
CA TYR A 67 3.56 18.87 -16.05
C TYR A 67 4.70 19.65 -16.70
N THR A 68 5.81 18.98 -16.89
CA THR A 68 6.92 19.37 -17.74
C THR A 68 7.20 18.23 -18.72
N ASP A 69 8.05 18.44 -19.73
CA ASP A 69 8.48 17.36 -20.59
C ASP A 69 9.22 16.28 -19.79
N PHE A 70 9.19 15.05 -20.31
CA PHE A 70 9.88 13.92 -19.72
C PHE A 70 11.38 14.21 -19.58
N ASN A 71 11.89 14.02 -18.37
CA ASN A 71 13.31 14.15 -18.08
C ASN A 71 13.73 13.05 -17.11
N GLU A 72 14.53 12.10 -17.58
CA GLU A 72 15.00 10.96 -16.78
C GLU A 72 15.76 11.39 -15.51
N ASN A 73 16.50 12.48 -15.58
CA ASN A 73 17.24 13.06 -14.47
C ASN A 73 16.43 14.12 -13.69
N GLY A 74 15.24 14.45 -14.19
CA GLY A 74 14.29 15.37 -13.60
C GLY A 74 12.94 14.68 -13.36
N ALA A 75 11.84 15.37 -13.72
CA ALA A 75 10.49 14.84 -13.55
C ALA A 75 10.11 13.90 -14.70
N TYR A 76 9.64 12.70 -14.34
CA TYR A 76 9.20 11.67 -15.29
C TYR A 76 7.94 10.92 -14.84
N SER A 77 7.38 11.23 -13.68
CA SER A 77 6.27 10.47 -13.12
C SER A 77 5.08 11.32 -12.73
N TRP A 78 3.89 10.83 -13.05
CA TRP A 78 2.60 11.32 -12.55
C TRP A 78 2.26 10.81 -11.14
N VAL A 79 3.12 10.01 -10.53
CA VAL A 79 2.88 9.41 -9.24
C VAL A 79 3.69 10.13 -8.18
N LYS A 80 3.09 10.40 -7.03
CA LYS A 80 3.80 10.90 -5.85
C LYS A 80 4.75 9.83 -5.31
N SER A 81 5.73 10.23 -4.52
CA SER A 81 6.71 9.33 -3.92
C SER A 81 6.54 9.28 -2.39
N PRO A 82 5.50 8.58 -1.88
CA PRO A 82 5.34 8.40 -0.45
C PRO A 82 6.51 7.62 0.12
N SER A 83 6.93 7.98 1.33
CA SER A 83 8.04 7.32 2.01
C SER A 83 7.68 6.90 3.42
N PHE A 84 8.30 5.83 3.87
CA PHE A 84 8.26 5.35 5.24
C PHE A 84 9.66 5.46 5.83
N ALA A 85 9.79 6.18 6.94
CA ALA A 85 11.09 6.50 7.53
C ALA A 85 12.08 7.07 6.48
N ASP A 86 11.59 7.99 5.66
CA ASP A 86 12.30 8.67 4.58
C ASP A 86 12.85 7.74 3.45
N GLN A 87 12.38 6.51 3.39
CA GLN A 87 12.73 5.53 2.34
C GLN A 87 11.52 5.10 1.53
N PRO A 88 11.67 4.83 0.23
CA PRO A 88 10.64 4.17 -0.56
C PRO A 88 10.26 2.82 0.06
N ALA A 89 8.99 2.49 0.08
CA ALA A 89 8.52 1.26 0.68
C ALA A 89 7.58 0.50 -0.25
N GLN A 90 7.80 -0.80 -0.36
CA GLN A 90 6.85 -1.70 -1.01
C GLN A 90 5.67 -1.96 -0.07
N VAL A 91 4.46 -1.86 -0.61
CA VAL A 91 3.21 -2.28 0.06
C VAL A 91 2.54 -3.40 -0.74
N GLY A 92 1.57 -4.06 -0.16
CA GLY A 92 0.79 -5.11 -0.82
C GLY A 92 0.94 -6.47 -0.16
N PRO A 93 0.49 -7.54 -0.84
CA PRO A 93 0.43 -8.88 -0.26
C PRO A 93 1.75 -9.39 0.34
N LEU A 94 2.88 -9.13 -0.33
CA LEU A 94 4.18 -9.52 0.20
C LEU A 94 4.51 -8.79 1.51
N ALA A 95 4.37 -7.45 1.52
CA ALA A 95 4.64 -6.64 2.70
C ALA A 95 3.70 -7.02 3.85
N ASN A 96 2.41 -7.24 3.55
CA ASN A 96 1.41 -7.66 4.52
C ASN A 96 1.75 -9.04 5.14
N VAL A 97 2.03 -10.04 4.30
CA VAL A 97 2.39 -11.39 4.78
C VAL A 97 3.64 -11.34 5.66
N LEU A 98 4.69 -10.63 5.24
CA LEU A 98 5.92 -10.51 6.03
C LEU A 98 5.68 -9.79 7.37
N ALA A 99 4.87 -8.72 7.36
CA ALA A 99 4.51 -7.99 8.58
C ALA A 99 3.68 -8.86 9.53
N MET A 100 2.72 -9.62 9.02
CA MET A 100 1.89 -10.52 9.83
C MET A 100 2.71 -11.67 10.44
N VAL A 101 3.65 -12.25 9.69
CA VAL A 101 4.58 -13.26 10.21
C VAL A 101 5.46 -12.65 11.30
N ALA A 102 6.03 -11.48 11.08
CA ALA A 102 6.84 -10.76 12.07
C ALA A 102 6.04 -10.42 13.34
N ALA A 103 4.73 -10.17 13.20
CA ALA A 103 3.82 -9.94 14.31
C ALA A 103 3.35 -11.24 15.02
N GLY A 104 3.78 -12.39 14.56
CA GLY A 104 3.40 -13.69 15.14
C GLY A 104 1.98 -14.15 14.79
N HIS A 105 1.43 -13.74 13.64
CA HIS A 105 0.12 -14.21 13.20
C HIS A 105 0.18 -15.66 12.75
N GLU A 106 -0.43 -16.55 13.54
CA GLU A 106 -0.30 -18.01 13.37
C GLU A 106 -0.80 -18.50 12.01
N GLY A 107 -1.99 -18.06 11.58
CA GLY A 107 -2.58 -18.45 10.29
C GLY A 107 -1.67 -18.10 9.11
N THR A 108 -1.16 -16.87 9.07
CA THR A 108 -0.23 -16.44 8.01
C THR A 108 1.06 -17.25 8.02
N THR A 109 1.63 -17.46 9.20
CA THR A 109 2.87 -18.25 9.35
C THR A 109 2.67 -19.69 8.87
N ARG A 110 1.56 -20.32 9.25
CA ARG A 110 1.19 -21.67 8.82
C ARG A 110 1.06 -21.77 7.29
N TYR A 111 0.32 -20.86 6.66
CA TYR A 111 0.11 -20.92 5.22
C TYR A 111 1.36 -20.55 4.43
N LEU A 112 2.16 -19.59 4.91
CA LEU A 112 3.43 -19.28 4.27
C LEU A 112 4.37 -20.49 4.32
N LYS A 113 4.51 -21.12 5.49
CA LYS A 113 5.33 -22.33 5.63
C LYS A 113 4.85 -23.43 4.69
N LEU A 114 3.55 -23.71 4.64
CA LEU A 114 2.98 -24.70 3.73
C LEU A 114 3.33 -24.41 2.27
N ALA A 115 3.20 -23.15 1.83
CA ALA A 115 3.52 -22.75 0.46
C ALA A 115 5.01 -22.97 0.15
N MET A 116 5.89 -22.54 1.05
CA MET A 116 7.35 -22.69 0.89
C MET A 116 7.77 -24.15 0.88
N ASP A 117 7.21 -24.99 1.77
CA ASP A 117 7.48 -26.42 1.82
C ASP A 117 7.04 -27.13 0.52
N ARG A 118 5.89 -26.75 -0.03
CA ARG A 118 5.38 -27.31 -1.30
C ARG A 118 6.26 -26.92 -2.49
N ILE A 119 6.66 -25.65 -2.56
CA ILE A 119 7.58 -25.19 -3.62
C ILE A 119 8.92 -25.88 -3.48
N GLY A 120 9.45 -26.00 -2.26
CA GLY A 120 10.70 -26.70 -1.98
C GLY A 120 10.67 -28.18 -2.39
N ALA A 121 9.55 -28.87 -2.17
CA ALA A 121 9.36 -30.25 -2.61
C ALA A 121 9.37 -30.39 -4.15
N ILE A 122 8.83 -29.39 -4.88
CA ILE A 122 8.82 -29.39 -6.36
C ILE A 122 10.21 -29.05 -6.91
N THR A 123 10.92 -28.09 -6.29
CA THR A 123 12.23 -27.62 -6.77
C THR A 123 13.41 -28.48 -6.28
N GLY A 124 13.15 -29.38 -5.34
CA GLY A 124 14.20 -30.22 -4.73
C GLY A 124 15.12 -29.48 -3.75
N SER A 125 14.79 -28.25 -3.35
CA SER A 125 15.59 -27.45 -2.44
C SER A 125 14.73 -26.55 -1.56
N ALA A 126 15.22 -26.21 -0.36
CA ALA A 126 14.54 -25.26 0.53
C ALA A 126 14.44 -23.88 -0.13
N VAL A 127 13.25 -23.28 -0.07
CA VAL A 127 13.00 -21.95 -0.61
C VAL A 127 13.39 -20.91 0.44
N PRO A 128 14.38 -20.04 0.18
CA PRO A 128 14.73 -18.99 1.13
C PRO A 128 13.66 -17.89 1.16
N LEU A 129 13.47 -17.24 2.29
CA LEU A 129 12.49 -16.18 2.47
C LEU A 129 12.71 -15.00 1.47
N THR A 130 13.96 -14.78 1.08
CA THR A 130 14.34 -13.77 0.07
C THR A 130 13.75 -14.03 -1.32
N ALA A 131 13.42 -15.28 -1.66
CA ALA A 131 12.78 -15.64 -2.92
C ALA A 131 11.37 -15.02 -3.06
N LEU A 132 10.73 -14.65 -1.96
CA LEU A 132 9.44 -13.95 -1.97
C LEU A 132 9.52 -12.56 -2.62
N HIS A 133 10.69 -11.96 -2.74
CA HIS A 133 10.88 -10.68 -3.43
C HIS A 133 10.87 -10.80 -4.96
N SER A 134 10.78 -11.99 -5.50
CA SER A 134 10.61 -12.23 -6.94
C SER A 134 9.15 -12.01 -7.39
N SER A 135 8.92 -11.97 -8.69
CA SER A 135 7.57 -11.91 -9.27
C SER A 135 6.70 -13.09 -8.82
N LEU A 136 7.23 -14.32 -8.87
CA LEU A 136 6.52 -15.51 -8.40
C LEU A 136 6.30 -15.47 -6.88
N GLY A 137 7.28 -14.98 -6.13
CA GLY A 137 7.17 -14.84 -4.68
C GLY A 137 6.06 -13.85 -4.27
N ARG A 138 5.86 -12.74 -5.00
CA ARG A 138 4.74 -11.83 -4.76
C ARG A 138 3.40 -12.50 -5.04
N HIS A 139 3.30 -13.33 -6.08
CA HIS A 139 2.09 -14.12 -6.33
C HIS A 139 1.83 -15.17 -5.24
N ALA A 140 2.87 -15.87 -4.79
CA ALA A 140 2.76 -16.82 -3.67
C ALA A 140 2.27 -16.12 -2.39
N ALA A 141 2.83 -14.97 -2.06
CA ALA A 141 2.37 -14.17 -0.92
C ALA A 141 0.91 -13.75 -1.06
N ARG A 142 0.46 -13.40 -2.27
CA ARG A 142 -0.95 -13.08 -2.54
C ARG A 142 -1.86 -14.27 -2.31
N CYS A 143 -1.46 -15.47 -2.72
CA CYS A 143 -2.21 -16.70 -2.45
C CYS A 143 -2.31 -16.98 -0.94
N VAL A 144 -1.21 -16.86 -0.21
CA VAL A 144 -1.20 -16.99 1.26
C VAL A 144 -2.17 -16.00 1.91
N ARG A 145 -2.10 -14.74 1.51
CA ARG A 145 -3.01 -13.72 2.02
C ARG A 145 -4.47 -14.03 1.69
N THR A 146 -4.76 -14.47 0.48
CA THR A 146 -6.12 -14.84 0.06
C THR A 146 -6.70 -15.94 0.97
N GLN A 147 -5.89 -16.94 1.31
CA GLN A 147 -6.34 -18.01 2.22
C GLN A 147 -6.61 -17.46 3.63
N VAL A 148 -5.75 -16.60 4.14
CA VAL A 148 -5.97 -15.96 5.46
C VAL A 148 -7.25 -15.13 5.46
N LEU A 149 -7.50 -14.38 4.39
CA LEU A 149 -8.72 -13.57 4.25
C LEU A 149 -9.98 -14.44 4.14
N TYR A 150 -9.87 -15.61 3.52
CA TYR A 150 -10.96 -16.57 3.47
C TYR A 150 -11.34 -17.09 4.87
N ASP A 151 -10.35 -17.47 5.68
CA ASP A 151 -10.61 -17.89 7.07
C ASP A 151 -11.27 -16.76 7.86
N MET A 152 -10.78 -15.51 7.73
CA MET A 152 -11.36 -14.34 8.36
C MET A 152 -12.79 -14.05 7.87
N LEU A 153 -13.10 -14.32 6.59
CA LEU A 153 -14.44 -14.18 6.04
C LEU A 153 -15.42 -15.10 6.77
N LEU A 154 -15.06 -16.37 6.98
CA LEU A 154 -15.90 -17.32 7.70
C LEU A 154 -16.12 -16.88 9.15
N GLU A 155 -15.06 -16.46 9.86
CA GLU A 155 -15.17 -15.94 11.23
C GLU A 155 -16.12 -14.72 11.30
N ASN A 156 -16.01 -13.79 10.35
CA ASN A 156 -16.88 -12.61 10.31
C ASN A 156 -18.32 -12.96 9.94
N TYR A 157 -18.52 -13.96 9.08
CA TYR A 157 -19.86 -14.45 8.76
C TYR A 157 -20.55 -15.03 9.99
N ASP A 158 -19.86 -15.89 10.74
CA ASP A 158 -20.40 -16.47 11.96
C ASP A 158 -20.71 -15.39 13.02
N ALA A 159 -19.83 -14.40 13.16
CA ALA A 159 -20.04 -13.26 14.04
C ALA A 159 -21.25 -12.41 13.62
N LEU A 160 -21.47 -12.20 12.33
CA LEU A 160 -22.64 -11.50 11.79
C LEU A 160 -23.93 -12.26 12.14
N ILE A 161 -23.96 -13.57 11.91
CA ILE A 161 -25.12 -14.39 12.26
C ILE A 161 -25.42 -14.36 13.77
N ALA A 162 -24.36 -14.45 14.60
CA ALA A 162 -24.50 -14.35 16.05
C ALA A 162 -25.08 -12.99 16.50
N ASN A 163 -24.64 -11.87 15.88
CA ASN A 163 -25.19 -10.54 16.16
C ASN A 163 -26.70 -10.48 15.81
N ILE A 164 -27.07 -10.98 14.62
CA ILE A 164 -28.48 -11.00 14.17
C ILE A 164 -29.33 -11.83 15.13
N VAL A 165 -28.88 -13.01 15.50
CA VAL A 165 -29.56 -13.89 16.46
C VAL A 165 -29.68 -13.22 17.85
N GLY A 166 -28.65 -12.47 18.23
CA GLY A 166 -28.62 -11.66 19.45
C GLY A 166 -29.53 -10.42 19.44
N GLY A 167 -30.19 -10.13 18.31
CA GLY A 167 -31.09 -8.98 18.15
C GLY A 167 -30.42 -7.68 17.74
N ASP A 168 -29.15 -7.71 17.37
CA ASP A 168 -28.44 -6.53 16.80
C ASP A 168 -28.65 -6.48 15.29
N TYR A 169 -29.58 -5.64 14.87
CA TYR A 169 -29.87 -5.36 13.45
C TYR A 169 -29.37 -3.99 13.01
N THR A 170 -28.52 -3.35 13.80
CA THR A 170 -28.07 -1.99 13.53
C THR A 170 -27.18 -1.97 12.29
N SER A 171 -27.72 -1.50 11.17
CA SER A 171 -27.01 -1.36 9.90
C SER A 171 -26.54 0.06 9.60
N PHE A 172 -27.00 1.04 10.37
CA PHE A 172 -26.69 2.45 10.16
C PHE A 172 -26.54 3.19 11.48
N ASN A 173 -25.46 3.92 11.61
CA ASN A 173 -25.21 4.84 12.70
C ASN A 173 -25.19 6.27 12.15
N PRO A 174 -26.19 7.12 12.46
CA PRO A 174 -26.25 8.47 11.91
C PRO A 174 -25.02 9.29 12.34
N PRO A 175 -24.33 9.95 11.38
CA PRO A 175 -23.17 10.75 11.71
C PRO A 175 -23.55 11.98 12.52
N VAL A 176 -22.82 12.25 13.58
CA VAL A 176 -22.89 13.51 14.31
C VAL A 176 -21.70 14.37 13.89
N PHE A 177 -21.99 15.47 13.22
CA PHE A 177 -20.96 16.40 12.78
C PHE A 177 -20.69 17.45 13.87
N PRO A 178 -19.53 17.44 14.50
CA PRO A 178 -19.15 18.50 15.45
C PRO A 178 -18.99 19.83 14.75
N LYS A 179 -19.17 20.93 15.49
CA LYS A 179 -18.88 22.28 15.00
C LYS A 179 -17.37 22.52 14.92
N GLY A 180 -16.97 23.40 14.00
CA GLY A 180 -15.58 23.76 13.79
C GLY A 180 -14.79 22.75 12.98
N GLU A 181 -13.49 22.94 12.92
CA GLU A 181 -12.59 22.11 12.14
C GLU A 181 -12.25 20.80 12.88
N GLN A 182 -12.35 19.70 12.16
CA GLN A 182 -12.03 18.36 12.62
C GLN A 182 -11.11 17.68 11.62
N MET A 183 -10.12 16.96 12.10
CA MET A 183 -9.22 16.14 11.27
C MET A 183 -9.48 14.67 11.55
N GLY A 184 -9.57 13.89 10.48
CA GLY A 184 -9.77 12.45 10.54
C GLY A 184 -8.75 11.69 9.71
N PHE A 185 -8.38 10.50 10.18
CA PHE A 185 -7.53 9.56 9.47
C PHE A 185 -8.15 8.18 9.51
N GLY A 186 -8.19 7.52 8.36
CA GLY A 186 -8.57 6.13 8.24
C GLY A 186 -7.62 5.38 7.32
N PHE A 187 -7.43 4.10 7.60
CA PHE A 187 -6.63 3.24 6.73
C PHE A 187 -7.22 1.83 6.65
N HIS A 188 -6.94 1.17 5.55
CA HIS A 188 -7.39 -0.18 5.28
C HIS A 188 -6.36 -0.92 4.44
N GLU A 189 -6.14 -2.18 4.74
CA GLU A 189 -5.31 -3.03 3.91
C GLU A 189 -6.15 -3.58 2.74
N ALA A 190 -6.07 -2.89 1.62
CA ALA A 190 -6.73 -3.26 0.38
C ALA A 190 -6.01 -4.44 -0.32
N PRO A 191 -6.58 -5.06 -1.38
CA PRO A 191 -5.95 -6.16 -2.10
C PRO A 191 -4.53 -5.85 -2.60
N ARG A 192 -4.26 -4.59 -2.94
CA ARG A 192 -2.99 -4.12 -3.50
C ARG A 192 -2.03 -3.53 -2.47
N GLY A 193 -2.47 -3.41 -1.22
CA GLY A 193 -1.70 -2.86 -0.12
C GLY A 193 -2.47 -1.84 0.70
N ILE A 194 -1.76 -1.07 1.50
CA ILE A 194 -2.38 -0.11 2.41
C ILE A 194 -2.97 1.08 1.65
N LEU A 195 -4.25 1.34 1.90
CA LEU A 195 -4.98 2.53 1.50
C LEU A 195 -5.16 3.41 2.74
N SER A 196 -4.85 4.69 2.65
CA SER A 196 -5.13 5.65 3.70
C SER A 196 -5.91 6.85 3.18
N HIS A 197 -6.79 7.36 4.05
CA HIS A 197 -7.63 8.52 3.81
C HIS A 197 -7.34 9.56 4.89
N TRP A 198 -7.17 10.80 4.47
CA TRP A 198 -6.87 11.94 5.31
C TRP A 198 -7.90 13.02 5.00
N ILE A 199 -8.65 13.44 6.00
CA ILE A 199 -9.77 14.37 5.79
C ILE A 199 -9.71 15.50 6.80
N VAL A 200 -10.02 16.71 6.33
CA VAL A 200 -10.32 17.87 7.15
C VAL A 200 -11.75 18.27 6.87
N ILE A 201 -12.57 18.29 7.92
CA ILE A 201 -13.97 18.70 7.86
C ILE A 201 -14.11 19.98 8.66
N ASP A 202 -14.72 21.00 8.08
CA ASP A 202 -15.05 22.24 8.76
C ASP A 202 -16.55 22.49 8.71
N ASN A 203 -17.19 22.57 9.86
CA ASN A 203 -18.63 22.78 10.02
C ASN A 203 -19.49 21.85 9.10
N GLY A 204 -19.13 20.56 9.07
CA GLY A 204 -19.85 19.52 8.32
C GLY A 204 -19.55 19.49 6.80
N LYS A 205 -18.59 20.27 6.33
CA LYS A 205 -18.14 20.27 4.92
C LYS A 205 -16.69 19.83 4.82
N ILE A 206 -16.37 19.06 3.79
CA ILE A 206 -14.98 18.67 3.50
C ILE A 206 -14.20 19.91 3.08
N LYS A 207 -13.17 20.25 3.86
CA LYS A 207 -12.23 21.33 3.59
C LYS A 207 -11.00 20.82 2.82
N ASN A 208 -10.50 19.66 3.19
CA ASN A 208 -9.42 18.96 2.48
C ASN A 208 -9.63 17.45 2.55
N TYR A 209 -9.25 16.74 1.50
CA TYR A 209 -9.33 15.30 1.43
C TYR A 209 -8.19 14.75 0.58
N GLN A 210 -7.43 13.83 1.16
CA GLN A 210 -6.33 13.14 0.49
C GLN A 210 -6.47 11.63 0.67
N ALA A 211 -6.24 10.90 -0.41
CA ALA A 211 -6.13 9.46 -0.38
C ALA A 211 -4.73 9.04 -0.84
N VAL A 212 -4.11 8.11 -0.11
CA VAL A 212 -2.86 7.48 -0.51
C VAL A 212 -3.16 6.03 -0.83
N VAL A 213 -3.24 5.75 -2.12
CA VAL A 213 -3.57 4.40 -2.61
C VAL A 213 -2.31 3.53 -2.68
N PRO A 214 -2.44 2.19 -2.62
CA PRO A 214 -1.30 1.29 -2.61
C PRO A 214 -0.35 1.47 -3.80
N SER A 215 -0.90 1.66 -5.01
CA SER A 215 -0.08 1.84 -6.20
C SER A 215 0.70 3.15 -6.21
N THR A 216 0.32 4.15 -5.41
CA THR A 216 1.13 5.36 -5.20
C THR A 216 2.45 5.02 -4.53
N TRP A 217 2.46 4.06 -3.60
CA TRP A 217 3.69 3.55 -2.98
C TRP A 217 4.54 2.76 -3.96
N ASN A 218 3.92 1.77 -4.62
CA ASN A 218 4.65 0.82 -5.44
C ASN A 218 5.15 1.41 -6.77
N ALA A 219 4.38 2.31 -7.39
CA ALA A 219 4.72 2.98 -8.63
C ALA A 219 5.38 4.35 -8.42
N GLY A 220 5.66 4.72 -7.16
CA GLY A 220 6.35 5.96 -6.86
C GLY A 220 7.73 6.01 -7.54
N PRO A 221 8.10 7.18 -8.09
CA PRO A 221 9.43 7.37 -8.67
C PRO A 221 10.52 7.38 -7.60
N ARG A 222 11.77 7.53 -8.01
CA ARG A 222 12.88 7.77 -7.09
C ARG A 222 12.55 8.91 -6.13
N ASN A 223 12.96 8.77 -4.88
CA ASN A 223 12.79 9.81 -3.87
C ASN A 223 13.82 10.94 -4.04
N GLN A 224 13.86 11.89 -3.09
CA GLN A 224 14.82 12.99 -3.09
C GLN A 224 16.30 12.55 -3.02
N ASP A 225 16.56 11.36 -2.49
CA ASP A 225 17.90 10.78 -2.33
C ASP A 225 18.24 9.81 -3.48
N ASP A 226 17.47 9.87 -4.58
CA ASP A 226 17.56 8.98 -5.75
C ASP A 226 17.38 7.48 -5.43
N ALA A 227 16.82 7.15 -4.26
CA ALA A 227 16.45 5.79 -3.96
C ALA A 227 15.22 5.36 -4.78
N ARG A 228 15.36 4.25 -5.50
CA ARG A 228 14.34 3.74 -6.42
C ARG A 228 13.06 3.34 -5.72
N GLY A 229 11.92 3.68 -6.33
CA GLY A 229 10.64 3.14 -5.95
C GLY A 229 10.54 1.62 -6.16
N PRO A 230 9.53 0.96 -5.56
CA PRO A 230 9.43 -0.51 -5.60
C PRO A 230 9.40 -1.13 -7.00
N TYR A 231 8.69 -0.53 -7.97
CA TYR A 231 8.68 -1.03 -9.35
C TYR A 231 10.07 -0.94 -9.97
N GLU A 232 10.69 0.22 -9.87
CA GLU A 232 12.02 0.44 -10.44
C GLU A 232 13.06 -0.51 -9.81
N ALA A 233 13.02 -0.66 -8.49
CA ALA A 233 13.92 -1.56 -7.77
C ALA A 233 13.72 -3.02 -8.16
N ALA A 234 12.48 -3.43 -8.41
CA ALA A 234 12.16 -4.81 -8.79
C ALA A 234 12.55 -5.16 -10.24
N LEU A 235 12.73 -4.15 -11.08
CA LEU A 235 13.14 -4.34 -12.47
C LEU A 235 14.65 -4.50 -12.63
N ILE A 236 15.44 -4.10 -11.63
CA ILE A 236 16.89 -4.20 -11.69
C ILE A 236 17.33 -5.66 -11.76
N GLY A 237 18.14 -5.98 -12.77
CA GLY A 237 18.69 -7.32 -12.99
C GLY A 237 17.71 -8.32 -13.60
N ASN A 238 16.50 -7.91 -13.97
CA ASN A 238 15.61 -8.77 -14.73
C ASN A 238 16.14 -8.94 -16.16
N PRO A 239 16.27 -10.16 -16.67
CA PRO A 239 16.59 -10.39 -18.07
C PRO A 239 15.44 -9.89 -18.94
N VAL A 240 15.78 -9.29 -20.07
CA VAL A 240 14.83 -8.98 -21.14
C VAL A 240 15.23 -9.83 -22.35
N LEU A 241 14.40 -10.82 -22.70
CA LEU A 241 14.71 -11.78 -23.77
C LEU A 241 14.42 -11.20 -25.15
N ASP A 242 13.37 -10.39 -25.23
CA ASP A 242 12.95 -9.75 -26.49
C ASP A 242 12.71 -8.26 -26.18
N GLU A 243 13.64 -7.42 -26.64
CA GLU A 243 13.56 -5.96 -26.42
C GLU A 243 12.38 -5.31 -27.18
N GLU A 244 11.87 -5.96 -28.23
CA GLU A 244 10.69 -5.49 -28.96
C GLU A 244 9.39 -5.82 -28.21
N ARG A 245 9.42 -6.86 -27.37
CA ARG A 245 8.30 -7.35 -26.58
C ARG A 245 8.73 -7.68 -25.16
N PRO A 246 9.06 -6.69 -24.33
CA PRO A 246 9.66 -6.86 -23.00
C PRO A 246 8.63 -7.37 -21.98
N LEU A 247 8.16 -8.60 -22.14
CA LEU A 247 7.15 -9.23 -21.29
C LEU A 247 7.63 -9.41 -19.85
N GLU A 248 8.92 -9.54 -19.65
CA GLU A 248 9.53 -9.68 -18.30
C GLU A 248 9.30 -8.43 -17.47
N VAL A 249 9.39 -7.25 -18.07
CA VAL A 249 9.07 -5.97 -17.44
C VAL A 249 7.59 -5.94 -17.05
N LEU A 250 6.70 -6.29 -17.99
CA LEU A 250 5.27 -6.33 -17.74
C LEU A 250 4.91 -7.31 -16.61
N ARG A 251 5.45 -8.53 -16.63
CA ARG A 251 5.23 -9.55 -15.60
C ARG A 251 5.70 -9.09 -14.22
N THR A 252 6.84 -8.41 -14.16
CA THR A 252 7.35 -7.86 -12.91
C THR A 252 6.42 -6.81 -12.33
N VAL A 253 5.99 -5.85 -13.15
CA VAL A 253 5.03 -4.81 -12.71
C VAL A 253 3.69 -5.44 -12.32
N HIS A 254 3.16 -6.39 -13.11
CA HIS A 254 1.91 -7.09 -12.80
C HIS A 254 1.98 -7.90 -11.50
N SER A 255 3.16 -8.33 -11.05
CA SER A 255 3.30 -9.04 -9.78
C SER A 255 2.91 -8.18 -8.57
N PHE A 256 2.93 -6.86 -8.71
CA PHE A 256 2.47 -5.90 -7.69
C PHE A 256 0.96 -5.62 -7.78
N ASP A 257 0.27 -6.14 -8.82
CA ASP A 257 -1.15 -5.88 -9.09
C ASP A 257 -1.42 -4.38 -9.25
N PRO A 258 -0.89 -3.71 -10.31
CA PRO A 258 -0.99 -2.27 -10.48
C PRO A 258 -2.44 -1.82 -10.67
N CYS A 259 -2.81 -0.72 -10.02
CA CYS A 259 -4.10 -0.05 -10.19
C CYS A 259 -3.92 1.21 -11.05
N LEU A 260 -3.33 1.04 -12.22
CA LEU A 260 -3.00 2.11 -13.15
C LEU A 260 -3.56 1.72 -14.52
N ALA A 261 -4.63 2.34 -14.95
CA ALA A 261 -5.15 2.21 -16.31
C ALA A 261 -4.25 3.00 -17.29
N CYS A 262 -2.95 2.72 -17.29
CA CYS A 262 -1.93 3.50 -17.98
C CYS A 262 -1.12 2.64 -18.92
N ALA A 263 -0.71 3.23 -20.04
CA ALA A 263 0.35 2.71 -20.87
C ALA A 263 1.70 2.86 -20.14
N ILE A 264 2.52 1.83 -20.14
CA ILE A 264 3.89 1.88 -19.69
C ILE A 264 4.75 2.27 -20.88
N HIS A 265 5.59 3.28 -20.71
CA HIS A 265 6.57 3.68 -21.71
C HIS A 265 7.94 3.22 -21.24
N LEU A 266 8.62 2.42 -22.04
CA LEU A 266 10.01 2.07 -21.85
C LEU A 266 10.86 2.96 -22.76
N HIS A 267 11.82 3.65 -22.18
CA HIS A 267 12.80 4.44 -22.91
C HIS A 267 14.10 3.66 -23.05
N ASP A 268 14.46 3.35 -24.27
CA ASP A 268 15.78 2.82 -24.59
C ASP A 268 16.73 4.00 -24.88
N ASN A 269 17.53 4.35 -23.91
CA ASN A 269 18.44 5.48 -24.01
C ASN A 269 19.57 5.27 -25.04
N GLN A 270 19.90 4.02 -25.37
CA GLN A 270 20.93 3.72 -26.38
C GLN A 270 20.39 3.87 -27.80
N ARG A 271 19.11 3.50 -28.00
CA ARG A 271 18.48 3.51 -29.34
C ARG A 271 17.53 4.67 -29.57
N GLN A 272 17.38 5.57 -28.60
CA GLN A 272 16.46 6.72 -28.65
C GLN A 272 15.03 6.32 -29.02
N ARG A 273 14.57 5.17 -28.50
CA ARG A 273 13.32 4.52 -28.85
C ARG A 273 12.39 4.43 -27.66
N VAL A 274 11.10 4.65 -27.87
CA VAL A 274 10.05 4.46 -26.87
C VAL A 274 9.22 3.24 -27.21
N ILE A 275 9.21 2.23 -26.34
CA ILE A 275 8.37 1.05 -26.45
C ILE A 275 7.14 1.27 -25.58
N ARG A 276 5.95 1.21 -26.18
CA ARG A 276 4.68 1.29 -25.45
C ARG A 276 4.22 -0.11 -25.09
N VAL A 277 3.98 -0.34 -23.81
CA VAL A 277 3.41 -1.58 -23.30
C VAL A 277 2.08 -1.25 -22.64
N SER A 278 0.98 -1.79 -23.21
CA SER A 278 -0.33 -1.64 -22.59
C SER A 278 -0.48 -2.64 -21.45
N THR A 279 -1.04 -2.18 -20.32
CA THR A 279 -1.35 -3.00 -19.14
C THR A 279 -2.81 -3.47 -19.15
N VAL A 280 -3.59 -3.11 -20.19
CA VAL A 280 -5.01 -3.47 -20.40
C VAL A 280 -5.13 -4.24 -21.70
#